data_c3cb08f92e34cfdaf8ef79bbb19ffa68
#
_entry.id   c3cb08f92e34cfdaf8ef79bbb19ffa68
#
_cell.length_a   1.000
_cell.length_b   1.000
_cell.length_c   1.000
_cell.angle_alpha   90.00
_cell.angle_beta   90.00
_cell.angle_gamma   90.00
#
_symmetry.space_group_name_H-M   'P 1'
#
loop_
_entity.id
_entity.type
_entity.pdbx_description
1 polymer ?
#
loop_
_entity_poly.entity_id
_entity_poly.type
_entity_poly.pdbx_seq_one_letter_code
_entity_poly.pdbx_strand_id
1 'polypeptide(L)'
;MLEDSAWWPHRLSTYTSDKITLLSFFYSTCRDPEGCPSIWSMFETVHDLVKKNADFHDKVRLVLISLDPRVDTPERLEIFAAGRRATQSIAPWHFLTTWSDSFLGSIIESFGQAAARDLDANGNATTTVSHQVKFYLIDKRSWVREIYSSAFVTPDVIESDIRTLLIEHGDLPAIDGAKP
;
A
#
# COMPACT_ATOMS: atom_id res chain seq x y z
N MET A 1 13.58 -9.06 -1.25
CA MET A 1 12.97 -9.07 0.10
C MET A 1 12.77 -7.63 0.52
N LEU A 2 11.66 -7.34 1.17
CA LEU A 2 11.35 -6.04 1.75
C LEU A 2 11.75 -6.02 3.23
N GLU A 3 12.15 -4.86 3.72
CA GLU A 3 12.31 -4.59 5.14
C GLU A 3 11.17 -3.68 5.60
N ASP A 4 10.70 -3.91 6.79
CA ASP A 4 9.88 -2.94 7.52
C ASP A 4 10.80 -2.01 8.35
N SER A 5 10.22 -1.24 9.25
CA SER A 5 10.95 -0.35 10.15
C SER A 5 11.92 -1.07 11.12
N ALA A 6 12.04 -2.38 11.08
CA ALA A 6 12.81 -3.18 12.05
C ALA A 6 14.13 -3.76 11.50
N TRP A 7 14.57 -3.44 10.30
CA TRP A 7 15.77 -3.96 9.64
C TRP A 7 15.81 -5.49 9.38
N TRP A 8 14.73 -6.23 9.66
CA TRP A 8 14.66 -7.65 9.36
C TRP A 8 14.06 -7.84 7.96
N PRO A 9 14.73 -8.64 7.10
CA PRO A 9 14.23 -8.89 5.77
C PRO A 9 13.04 -9.86 5.82
N HIS A 10 11.95 -9.47 5.20
CA HIS A 10 10.75 -10.26 5.04
C HIS A 10 10.46 -10.54 3.56
N ARG A 11 9.69 -11.59 3.29
CA ARG A 11 9.12 -11.79 1.96
C ARG A 11 7.92 -10.84 1.80
N LEU A 12 7.69 -10.38 0.58
CA LEU A 12 6.51 -9.55 0.31
C LEU A 12 5.19 -10.28 0.67
N SER A 13 5.15 -11.61 0.46
CA SER A 13 3.99 -12.43 0.84
C SER A 13 3.61 -12.34 2.32
N THR A 14 4.55 -12.04 3.21
CA THR A 14 4.24 -11.78 4.63
C THR A 14 3.24 -10.63 4.80
N TYR A 15 3.26 -9.68 3.87
CA TYR A 15 2.43 -8.47 3.90
C TYR A 15 1.26 -8.51 2.91
N THR A 16 1.14 -9.55 2.09
CA THR A 16 0.08 -9.65 1.08
C THR A 16 -0.77 -10.92 1.18
N SER A 17 -0.43 -11.87 2.09
CA SER A 17 -1.24 -13.06 2.33
C SER A 17 -2.08 -12.97 3.60
N ASP A 18 -3.09 -13.83 3.71
CA ASP A 18 -3.97 -14.04 4.86
C ASP A 18 -4.95 -12.89 5.20
N LYS A 19 -4.75 -11.71 4.65
CA LYS A 19 -5.64 -10.54 4.80
C LYS A 19 -5.87 -9.87 3.45
N ILE A 20 -7.02 -9.21 3.30
CA ILE A 20 -7.22 -8.29 2.18
C ILE A 20 -6.26 -7.11 2.37
N THR A 21 -5.46 -6.83 1.36
CA THR A 21 -4.40 -5.83 1.45
C THR A 21 -4.62 -4.72 0.44
N LEU A 22 -4.70 -3.48 0.91
CA LEU A 22 -4.57 -2.29 0.06
C LEU A 22 -3.11 -1.88 0.04
N LEU A 23 -2.49 -1.89 -1.15
CA LEU A 23 -1.09 -1.56 -1.34
C LEU A 23 -0.93 -0.36 -2.28
N SER A 24 0.04 0.51 -2.00
CA SER A 24 0.50 1.55 -2.90
C SER A 24 1.99 1.79 -2.75
N PHE A 25 2.55 2.55 -3.71
CA PHE A 25 3.95 2.97 -3.70
C PHE A 25 4.04 4.47 -3.36
N PHE A 26 5.02 4.84 -2.56
CA PHE A 26 5.24 6.22 -2.11
C PHE A 26 6.74 6.50 -1.95
N TYR A 27 7.11 7.71 -1.58
CA TYR A 27 8.43 8.03 -0.99
C TYR A 27 8.31 9.23 -0.06
N SER A 28 9.07 9.22 1.05
CA SER A 28 8.86 10.17 2.16
C SER A 28 9.19 11.63 1.80
N THR A 29 10.02 11.86 0.78
CA THR A 29 10.44 13.18 0.31
C THR A 29 9.60 13.72 -0.84
N CYS A 30 8.50 13.06 -1.19
CA CYS A 30 7.61 13.50 -2.24
C CYS A 30 7.08 14.93 -1.97
N ARG A 31 7.19 15.79 -2.97
CA ARG A 31 6.70 17.18 -2.93
C ARG A 31 5.64 17.45 -3.98
N ASP A 32 5.22 16.43 -4.73
CA ASP A 32 4.15 16.54 -5.70
C ASP A 32 2.81 16.76 -4.95
N PRO A 33 2.14 17.91 -5.13
CA PRO A 33 0.91 18.23 -4.42
C PRO A 33 -0.26 17.32 -4.82
N GLU A 34 -0.22 16.68 -5.97
CA GLU A 34 -1.29 15.80 -6.47
C GLU A 34 -0.97 14.31 -6.26
N GLY A 35 0.29 13.95 -6.07
CA GLY A 35 0.74 12.57 -5.92
C GLY A 35 0.57 12.04 -4.50
N CYS A 36 1.55 12.28 -3.64
CA CYS A 36 1.56 11.72 -2.29
C CYS A 36 0.40 12.13 -1.39
N PRO A 37 -0.13 13.38 -1.43
CA PRO A 37 -1.31 13.71 -0.65
C PRO A 37 -2.52 12.84 -0.97
N SER A 38 -2.71 12.44 -2.24
CA SER A 38 -3.82 11.55 -2.62
C SER A 38 -3.66 10.14 -2.04
N ILE A 39 -2.41 9.63 -1.97
CA ILE A 39 -2.11 8.34 -1.33
C ILE A 39 -2.46 8.40 0.15
N TRP A 40 -2.00 9.46 0.85
CA TRP A 40 -2.27 9.64 2.27
C TRP A 40 -3.76 9.74 2.57
N SER A 41 -4.46 10.62 1.87
CA SER A 41 -5.90 10.81 2.05
C SER A 41 -6.68 9.52 1.84
N MET A 42 -6.35 8.74 0.81
CA MET A 42 -7.00 7.47 0.55
C MET A 42 -6.71 6.46 1.66
N PHE A 43 -5.44 6.29 2.04
CA PHE A 43 -5.06 5.33 3.06
C PHE A 43 -5.62 5.68 4.44
N GLU A 44 -5.63 6.96 4.83
CA GLU A 44 -6.24 7.41 6.09
C GLU A 44 -7.75 7.18 6.09
N THR A 45 -8.43 7.46 4.97
CA THR A 45 -9.86 7.21 4.85
C THR A 45 -10.20 5.72 4.93
N VAL A 46 -9.49 4.87 4.20
CA VAL A 46 -9.70 3.40 4.26
C VAL A 46 -9.34 2.86 5.64
N HIS A 47 -8.29 3.37 6.28
CA HIS A 47 -7.93 2.98 7.64
C HIS A 47 -9.05 3.33 8.63
N ASP A 48 -9.65 4.50 8.51
CA ASP A 48 -10.77 4.91 9.35
C ASP A 48 -12.04 4.08 9.06
N LEU A 49 -12.28 3.69 7.81
CA LEU A 49 -13.36 2.76 7.45
C LEU A 49 -13.16 1.41 8.13
N VAL A 50 -11.95 0.85 8.06
CA VAL A 50 -11.63 -0.42 8.73
C VAL A 50 -11.83 -0.31 10.23
N LYS A 51 -11.39 0.78 10.88
CA LYS A 51 -11.58 0.99 12.31
C LYS A 51 -13.05 1.09 12.72
N LYS A 52 -13.87 1.75 11.91
CA LYS A 52 -15.31 1.94 12.19
C LYS A 52 -16.15 0.68 11.94
N ASN A 53 -15.69 -0.20 11.05
CA ASN A 53 -16.43 -1.38 10.66
C ASN A 53 -15.83 -2.64 11.28
N ALA A 54 -16.49 -3.17 12.32
CA ALA A 54 -16.05 -4.36 13.04
C ALA A 54 -15.89 -5.60 12.14
N ASP A 55 -16.64 -5.68 11.03
CA ASP A 55 -16.54 -6.75 10.04
C ASP A 55 -15.16 -6.80 9.35
N PHE A 56 -14.45 -5.67 9.31
CA PHE A 56 -13.14 -5.54 8.66
C PHE A 56 -11.96 -5.70 9.63
N HIS A 57 -12.22 -5.66 10.95
CA HIS A 57 -11.17 -5.73 11.95
C HIS A 57 -10.34 -7.00 11.76
N ASP A 58 -9.03 -6.85 11.79
CA ASP A 58 -8.04 -7.91 11.61
C ASP A 58 -8.09 -8.69 10.27
N LYS A 59 -8.98 -8.31 9.36
CA LYS A 59 -9.14 -8.93 8.03
C LYS A 59 -8.56 -8.08 6.90
N VAL A 60 -8.33 -6.79 7.16
CA VAL A 60 -7.81 -5.81 6.20
C VAL A 60 -6.48 -5.26 6.67
N ARG A 61 -5.58 -5.01 5.74
CA ARG A 61 -4.22 -4.51 5.97
C ARG A 61 -3.91 -3.41 4.97
N LEU A 62 -3.13 -2.42 5.41
CA LEU A 62 -2.62 -1.35 4.58
C LEU A 62 -1.10 -1.50 4.42
N VAL A 63 -0.60 -1.39 3.20
CA VAL A 63 0.83 -1.55 2.89
C VAL A 63 1.30 -0.42 1.99
N LEU A 64 2.33 0.28 2.40
CA LEU A 64 3.03 1.28 1.62
C LEU A 64 4.48 0.86 1.40
N ILE A 65 4.90 0.83 0.12
CA ILE A 65 6.26 0.45 -0.27
C ILE A 65 6.99 1.69 -0.78
N SER A 66 8.13 1.99 -0.20
CA SER A 66 8.93 3.14 -0.64
C SER A 66 9.57 2.90 -2.01
N LEU A 67 9.51 3.94 -2.86
CA LEU A 67 10.22 4.05 -4.14
C LEU A 67 11.63 4.63 -4.02
N ASP A 68 12.04 5.05 -2.82
CA ASP A 68 13.38 5.62 -2.57
C ASP A 68 14.10 4.95 -1.39
N PRO A 69 14.58 3.70 -1.55
CA PRO A 69 15.24 2.98 -0.47
C PRO A 69 16.55 3.63 0.00
N ARG A 70 17.11 4.55 -0.79
CA ARG A 70 18.32 5.29 -0.38
C ARG A 70 18.02 6.31 0.71
N VAL A 71 16.82 6.86 0.72
CA VAL A 71 16.38 7.89 1.67
C VAL A 71 15.47 7.25 2.73
N ASP A 72 14.55 6.39 2.33
CA ASP A 72 13.56 5.77 3.20
C ASP A 72 14.13 4.50 3.83
N THR A 73 15.11 4.69 4.72
CA THR A 73 15.64 3.60 5.53
C THR A 73 14.61 3.11 6.57
N PRO A 74 14.77 1.92 7.15
CA PRO A 74 13.87 1.43 8.19
C PRO A 74 13.69 2.42 9.36
N GLU A 75 14.74 3.08 9.83
CA GLU A 75 14.63 4.08 10.90
C GLU A 75 13.83 5.30 10.50
N ARG A 76 14.01 5.75 9.25
CA ARG A 76 13.23 6.88 8.74
C ARG A 76 11.76 6.52 8.61
N LEU A 77 11.46 5.32 8.14
CA LEU A 77 10.10 4.82 8.06
C LEU A 77 9.48 4.62 9.44
N GLU A 78 10.25 4.21 10.46
CA GLU A 78 9.80 4.13 11.85
C GLU A 78 9.28 5.48 12.35
N ILE A 79 10.06 6.55 12.14
CA ILE A 79 9.68 7.91 12.54
C ILE A 79 8.42 8.36 11.76
N PHE A 80 8.39 8.06 10.46
CA PHE A 80 7.29 8.43 9.58
C PHE A 80 5.98 7.71 9.94
N ALA A 81 6.09 6.45 10.36
CA ALA A 81 4.97 5.58 10.72
C ALA A 81 4.46 5.78 12.16
N ALA A 82 5.24 6.44 13.04
CA ALA A 82 5.03 6.46 14.49
C ALA A 82 3.60 6.83 14.92
N GLY A 83 2.98 7.84 14.27
CA GLY A 83 1.60 8.25 14.55
C GLY A 83 0.50 7.31 14.00
N ARG A 84 0.86 6.32 13.18
CA ARG A 84 -0.07 5.45 12.46
C ARG A 84 -0.11 4.02 12.98
N ARG A 85 0.79 3.67 13.90
CA ARG A 85 0.91 2.30 14.45
C ARG A 85 0.02 2.01 15.65
N ALA A 86 -0.65 3.00 16.21
CA ALA A 86 -1.46 2.84 17.43
C ALA A 86 -2.63 1.84 17.30
N THR A 87 -3.00 1.46 16.07
CA THR A 87 -4.16 0.60 15.76
C THR A 87 -3.78 -0.69 15.03
N GLN A 88 -2.55 -1.17 15.19
CA GLN A 88 -2.02 -2.34 14.47
C GLN A 88 -2.85 -3.63 14.65
N SER A 89 -3.51 -3.79 15.79
CA SER A 89 -4.35 -4.97 16.05
C SER A 89 -5.69 -4.94 15.31
N ILE A 90 -6.19 -3.76 14.93
CA ILE A 90 -7.49 -3.59 14.27
C ILE A 90 -7.31 -3.41 12.76
N ALA A 91 -6.39 -2.53 12.37
CA ALA A 91 -6.10 -2.16 11.00
C ALA A 91 -4.58 -2.02 10.81
N PRO A 92 -3.87 -3.14 10.61
CA PRO A 92 -2.42 -3.12 10.42
C PRO A 92 -2.01 -2.21 9.28
N TRP A 93 -1.04 -1.32 9.52
CA TRP A 93 -0.49 -0.43 8.52
C TRP A 93 1.03 -0.55 8.48
N HIS A 94 1.56 -1.10 7.40
CA HIS A 94 2.98 -1.38 7.21
C HIS A 94 3.63 -0.40 6.24
N PHE A 95 4.81 0.05 6.60
CA PHE A 95 5.66 0.90 5.78
C PHE A 95 6.93 0.12 5.44
N LEU A 96 7.11 -0.19 4.18
CA LEU A 96 8.15 -1.09 3.73
C LEU A 96 9.18 -0.37 2.87
N THR A 97 10.41 -0.83 2.95
CA THR A 97 11.49 -0.42 2.06
C THR A 97 12.26 -1.64 1.56
N THR A 98 13.27 -1.42 0.72
CA THR A 98 14.14 -2.47 0.21
C THR A 98 15.60 -2.15 0.52
N TRP A 99 16.48 -3.14 0.39
CA TRP A 99 17.92 -2.96 0.55
C TRP A 99 18.55 -2.09 -0.54
N SER A 100 17.96 -2.04 -1.72
CA SER A 100 18.53 -1.33 -2.86
C SER A 100 17.50 -1.11 -3.97
N ASP A 101 17.83 -0.20 -4.88
CA ASP A 101 17.05 0.05 -6.10
C ASP A 101 16.88 -1.22 -6.97
N SER A 102 17.86 -2.12 -6.96
CA SER A 102 17.79 -3.37 -7.74
C SER A 102 16.72 -4.32 -7.20
N PHE A 103 16.59 -4.47 -5.87
CA PHE A 103 15.51 -5.24 -5.27
C PHE A 103 14.15 -4.57 -5.47
N LEU A 104 14.09 -3.24 -5.35
CA LEU A 104 12.90 -2.48 -5.63
C LEU A 104 12.44 -2.69 -7.08
N GLY A 105 13.37 -2.64 -8.04
CA GLY A 105 13.08 -2.83 -9.46
C GLY A 105 12.27 -4.08 -9.74
N SER A 106 12.65 -5.22 -9.17
CA SER A 106 11.92 -6.49 -9.34
C SER A 106 10.50 -6.44 -8.75
N ILE A 107 10.30 -5.68 -7.67
CA ILE A 107 8.99 -5.54 -7.03
C ILE A 107 8.08 -4.66 -7.89
N ILE A 108 8.52 -3.46 -8.26
CA ILE A 108 7.70 -2.54 -9.07
C ILE A 108 7.36 -3.15 -10.43
N GLU A 109 8.28 -3.91 -11.05
CA GLU A 109 8.03 -4.65 -12.28
C GLU A 109 6.91 -5.68 -12.11
N SER A 110 6.90 -6.45 -11.00
CA SER A 110 5.87 -7.44 -10.74
C SER A 110 4.46 -6.84 -10.55
N PHE A 111 4.38 -5.57 -10.14
CA PHE A 111 3.13 -4.82 -10.04
C PHE A 111 2.78 -4.02 -11.30
N GLY A 112 3.59 -4.08 -12.36
CA GLY A 112 3.41 -3.22 -13.53
C GLY A 112 3.47 -1.73 -13.17
N GLN A 113 4.25 -1.39 -12.15
CA GLN A 113 4.45 -0.02 -11.68
C GLN A 113 5.66 0.58 -12.39
N ALA A 114 5.45 1.64 -13.18
CA ALA A 114 6.55 2.44 -13.69
C ALA A 114 6.99 3.47 -12.64
N ALA A 115 8.28 3.54 -12.40
CA ALA A 115 8.90 4.58 -11.58
C ALA A 115 10.27 4.93 -12.15
N ALA A 116 10.58 6.20 -12.23
CA ALA A 116 11.87 6.69 -12.73
C ALA A 116 12.34 7.87 -11.87
N ARG A 117 13.62 7.88 -11.53
CA ARG A 117 14.22 9.02 -10.85
C ARG A 117 14.49 10.12 -11.87
N ASP A 118 14.04 11.33 -11.56
CA ASP A 118 14.24 12.48 -12.42
C ASP A 118 15.72 12.87 -12.43
N LEU A 119 16.17 13.39 -13.58
CA LEU A 119 17.53 13.91 -13.76
C LEU A 119 17.50 15.44 -13.79
N ASP A 120 18.55 16.07 -13.24
CA ASP A 120 18.76 17.50 -13.41
C ASP A 120 19.28 17.84 -14.82
N ALA A 121 19.46 19.13 -15.11
CA ALA A 121 19.96 19.60 -16.40
C ALA A 121 21.37 19.09 -16.76
N ASN A 122 22.12 18.57 -15.80
CA ASN A 122 23.46 18.00 -15.98
C ASN A 122 23.43 16.47 -16.08
N GLY A 123 22.25 15.85 -16.01
CA GLY A 123 22.09 14.40 -16.03
C GLY A 123 22.29 13.72 -14.67
N ASN A 124 22.39 14.46 -13.58
CA ASN A 124 22.49 13.87 -12.24
C ASN A 124 21.11 13.51 -11.70
N ALA A 125 21.05 12.38 -10.97
CA ALA A 125 19.82 11.94 -10.32
C ALA A 125 19.38 12.94 -9.23
N THR A 126 18.12 13.38 -9.30
CA THR A 126 17.49 14.23 -8.29
C THR A 126 16.89 13.40 -7.15
N THR A 127 16.23 14.05 -6.20
CA THR A 127 15.45 13.38 -5.14
C THR A 127 14.01 13.07 -5.55
N THR A 128 13.59 13.46 -6.74
CA THR A 128 12.24 13.23 -7.26
C THR A 128 12.15 11.90 -7.97
N VAL A 129 11.11 11.14 -7.66
CA VAL A 129 10.77 9.90 -8.36
C VAL A 129 9.43 10.08 -9.04
N SER A 130 9.45 10.22 -10.36
CA SER A 130 8.24 10.27 -11.18
C SER A 130 7.60 8.89 -11.25
N HIS A 131 6.34 8.79 -10.87
CA HIS A 131 5.56 7.55 -10.93
C HIS A 131 4.06 7.87 -11.04
N GLN A 132 3.31 6.94 -11.60
CA GLN A 132 1.85 7.02 -11.57
C GLN A 132 1.33 6.48 -10.23
N VAL A 133 0.49 7.25 -9.56
CA VAL A 133 -0.16 6.79 -8.33
C VAL A 133 -1.22 5.74 -8.66
N LYS A 134 -1.01 4.54 -8.15
CA LYS A 134 -1.93 3.40 -8.25
C LYS A 134 -2.18 2.80 -6.87
N PHE A 135 -3.37 2.26 -6.68
CA PHE A 135 -3.71 1.45 -5.52
C PHE A 135 -3.99 0.02 -6.00
N TYR A 136 -3.46 -0.95 -5.29
CA TYR A 136 -3.60 -2.38 -5.60
C TYR A 136 -4.41 -3.03 -4.49
N LEU A 137 -5.54 -3.63 -4.82
CA LEU A 137 -6.30 -4.45 -3.89
C LEU A 137 -5.90 -5.91 -4.10
N ILE A 138 -5.41 -6.52 -3.04
CA ILE A 138 -4.82 -7.86 -3.06
C ILE A 138 -5.63 -8.75 -2.13
N ASP A 139 -6.00 -9.95 -2.61
CA ASP A 139 -6.75 -10.91 -1.82
C ASP A 139 -5.86 -11.73 -0.85
N LYS A 140 -6.47 -12.54 -0.02
CA LYS A 140 -5.80 -13.38 0.99
C LYS A 140 -4.81 -14.41 0.41
N ARG A 141 -4.86 -14.66 -0.92
CA ARG A 141 -3.95 -15.56 -1.64
C ARG A 141 -2.80 -14.81 -2.32
N SER A 142 -2.64 -13.51 -2.03
CA SER A 142 -1.66 -12.61 -2.65
C SER A 142 -1.92 -12.37 -4.16
N TRP A 143 -3.14 -12.52 -4.65
CA TRP A 143 -3.52 -12.15 -6.01
C TRP A 143 -3.99 -10.71 -6.06
N VAL A 144 -3.44 -9.92 -6.98
CA VAL A 144 -3.96 -8.59 -7.29
C VAL A 144 -5.32 -8.77 -7.96
N ARG A 145 -6.37 -8.24 -7.31
CA ARG A 145 -7.75 -8.36 -7.77
C ARG A 145 -8.21 -7.10 -8.49
N GLU A 146 -7.75 -5.93 -8.00
CA GLU A 146 -8.06 -4.65 -8.61
C GLU A 146 -6.84 -3.74 -8.62
N ILE A 147 -6.76 -2.88 -9.63
CA ILE A 147 -5.76 -1.82 -9.77
C ILE A 147 -6.48 -0.51 -10.05
N TYR A 148 -6.42 0.41 -9.11
CA TYR A 148 -7.09 1.69 -9.23
C TYR A 148 -6.10 2.81 -9.59
N SER A 149 -6.52 3.72 -10.45
CA SER A 149 -5.86 5.02 -10.64
C SER A 149 -6.39 6.02 -9.60
N SER A 150 -5.50 6.80 -9.01
CA SER A 150 -5.87 7.85 -8.05
C SER A 150 -6.87 8.88 -8.60
N ALA A 151 -6.90 9.06 -9.93
CA ALA A 151 -7.78 10.02 -10.58
C ALA A 151 -9.26 9.62 -10.58
N PHE A 152 -9.58 8.33 -10.40
CA PHE A 152 -10.95 7.82 -10.61
C PHE A 152 -11.50 6.99 -9.46
N VAL A 153 -10.67 6.60 -8.50
CA VAL A 153 -11.10 5.77 -7.38
C VAL A 153 -11.62 6.61 -6.21
N THR A 154 -12.68 6.14 -5.58
CA THR A 154 -13.19 6.68 -4.33
C THR A 154 -13.05 5.67 -3.19
N PRO A 155 -12.98 6.11 -1.92
CA PRO A 155 -12.94 5.21 -0.78
C PRO A 155 -14.12 4.21 -0.73
N ASP A 156 -15.31 4.63 -1.15
CA ASP A 156 -16.51 3.78 -1.17
C ASP A 156 -16.38 2.60 -2.15
N VAL A 157 -15.72 2.82 -3.29
CA VAL A 157 -15.42 1.74 -4.25
C VAL A 157 -14.47 0.73 -3.60
N ILE A 158 -13.40 1.19 -2.97
CA ILE A 158 -12.45 0.31 -2.28
C ILE A 158 -13.14 -0.45 -1.15
N GLU A 159 -14.00 0.19 -0.36
CA GLU A 159 -14.78 -0.47 0.70
C GLU A 159 -15.68 -1.57 0.15
N SER A 160 -16.40 -1.29 -0.95
CA SER A 160 -17.27 -2.26 -1.62
C SER A 160 -16.49 -3.49 -2.10
N ASP A 161 -15.32 -3.26 -2.71
CA ASP A 161 -14.48 -4.33 -3.23
C ASP A 161 -13.84 -5.15 -2.10
N ILE A 162 -13.40 -4.50 -1.01
CA ILE A 162 -12.95 -5.19 0.21
C ILE A 162 -14.06 -6.10 0.73
N ARG A 163 -15.28 -5.60 0.86
CA ARG A 163 -16.44 -6.39 1.33
C ARG A 163 -16.71 -7.56 0.41
N THR A 164 -16.69 -7.37 -0.90
CA THR A 164 -16.85 -8.43 -1.90
C THR A 164 -15.80 -9.52 -1.73
N LEU A 165 -14.53 -9.16 -1.57
CA LEU A 165 -13.46 -10.13 -1.37
C LEU A 165 -13.61 -10.87 -0.03
N LEU A 166 -14.05 -10.21 1.04
CA LEU A 166 -14.31 -10.87 2.32
C LEU A 166 -15.46 -11.87 2.22
N ILE A 167 -16.51 -11.57 1.45
CA ILE A 167 -17.59 -12.51 1.17
C ILE A 167 -17.09 -13.71 0.34
N GLU A 168 -16.32 -13.46 -0.71
CA GLU A 168 -15.74 -14.53 -1.56
C GLU A 168 -14.84 -15.49 -0.74
N HIS A 169 -14.14 -14.97 0.26
CA HIS A 169 -13.27 -15.76 1.14
C HIS A 169 -14.00 -16.38 2.35
N GLY A 170 -15.33 -16.16 2.48
CA GLY A 170 -16.15 -16.71 3.56
C GLY A 170 -15.94 -16.00 4.92
N ASP A 171 -15.34 -14.82 4.94
CA ASP A 171 -15.15 -14.02 6.15
C ASP A 171 -16.39 -13.18 6.51
N LEU A 172 -17.28 -12.98 5.55
CA LEU A 172 -18.57 -12.32 5.72
C LEU A 172 -19.70 -13.14 5.06
N PRO A 173 -20.93 -13.06 5.59
CA PRO A 173 -22.08 -13.69 4.95
C PRO A 173 -22.36 -13.03 3.58
N ALA A 174 -22.88 -13.82 2.65
CA ALA A 174 -23.40 -13.28 1.40
C ALA A 174 -24.54 -12.28 1.69
N ILE A 175 -24.62 -11.22 0.86
CA ILE A 175 -25.72 -10.26 0.96
C ILE A 175 -27.00 -10.99 0.50
N ASP A 176 -27.98 -11.11 1.40
CA ASP A 176 -29.28 -11.71 1.08
C ASP A 176 -29.91 -10.98 -0.13
N GLY A 177 -30.06 -11.68 -1.24
CA GLY A 177 -30.67 -11.16 -2.46
C GLY A 177 -29.80 -11.14 -3.72
N ALA A 178 -28.49 -11.33 -3.63
CA ALA A 178 -27.65 -11.56 -4.80
C ALA A 178 -27.71 -13.05 -5.20
N LYS A 179 -28.72 -13.44 -5.98
CA LYS A 179 -28.65 -14.70 -6.75
C LYS A 179 -27.63 -14.51 -7.88
N PRO A 180 -26.78 -15.53 -8.15
CA PRO A 180 -25.86 -15.51 -9.29
C PRO A 180 -26.59 -15.44 -10.63
#